data_26dcea470174dc42245743c79062e54d
#
_entry.id   26dcea470174dc42245743c79062e54d
#
_cell.length_a   1.000
_cell.length_b   1.000
_cell.length_c   1.000
_cell.angle_alpha   90.00
_cell.angle_beta   90.00
_cell.angle_gamma   90.00
#
_symmetry.space_group_name_H-M   'P 1'
#
loop_
_entity.id
_entity.type
_entity.pdbx_description
1 polymer ?
#
loop_
_entity_poly.entity_id
_entity_poly.type
_entity_poly.pdbx_seq_one_letter_code
_entity_poly.pdbx_strand_id
1 'polypeptide(L)'
;MNAADIRDITGPVPIADPWLAALAVAGGLAVLALLWLGVRAWRAKRRHALTPEARALARLAAARRLLAPGLTREYGVAVSDAVRVYIEERFAARAVHRTTEEFLFDLAASGASVLANRRPLLSRFLEHCDLAKFARAPLAADEMEALHASALAFVREAGEAVPEAGRS
;
A
#
# COMPACT_ATOMS: atom_id res chain seq x y z
N MET A 1 77.69 11.77 -32.85
CA MET A 1 76.72 12.48 -32.01
C MET A 1 75.41 12.47 -32.77
N ASN A 2 74.48 11.53 -32.40
CA ASN A 2 73.20 11.34 -33.12
C ASN A 2 72.15 12.29 -32.50
N ALA A 3 71.72 13.22 -33.29
CA ALA A 3 70.65 14.18 -32.97
C ALA A 3 69.25 13.62 -33.32
N ALA A 4 68.94 12.43 -32.88
CA ALA A 4 67.68 11.80 -33.23
C ALA A 4 66.99 11.09 -32.03
N ASP A 5 66.97 11.75 -30.91
CA ASP A 5 66.11 11.27 -29.79
C ASP A 5 65.41 12.45 -29.09
N ILE A 6 64.63 13.21 -29.91
CA ILE A 6 63.66 14.13 -29.37
C ILE A 6 62.38 13.33 -29.27
N ARG A 7 62.17 12.71 -28.09
CA ARG A 7 60.89 12.06 -27.77
C ARG A 7 59.80 13.11 -27.84
N ASP A 8 58.84 12.82 -28.64
CA ASP A 8 57.60 13.57 -28.85
C ASP A 8 56.98 13.92 -27.49
N ILE A 9 56.95 15.20 -27.15
CA ILE A 9 56.32 15.67 -25.94
C ILE A 9 54.82 15.51 -26.19
N THR A 10 54.24 14.45 -25.60
CA THR A 10 52.80 14.29 -25.58
C THR A 10 52.18 15.52 -24.94
N GLY A 11 51.33 16.21 -25.70
CA GLY A 11 50.66 17.43 -25.25
C GLY A 11 49.88 17.21 -23.94
N PRO A 12 49.50 18.26 -23.23
CA PRO A 12 48.85 18.20 -21.95
C PRO A 12 47.54 17.36 -22.07
N VAL A 13 47.49 16.27 -21.32
CA VAL A 13 46.27 15.44 -21.20
C VAL A 13 45.24 16.32 -20.48
N PRO A 14 44.04 16.56 -21.04
CA PRO A 14 43.01 17.31 -20.36
C PRO A 14 42.60 16.53 -19.10
N ILE A 15 42.99 17.02 -17.95
CA ILE A 15 42.52 16.47 -16.65
C ILE A 15 41.09 16.93 -16.53
N ALA A 16 40.12 15.96 -16.65
CA ALA A 16 38.73 16.24 -16.42
C ALA A 16 38.57 16.72 -14.97
N ASP A 17 38.10 17.94 -14.78
CA ASP A 17 37.92 18.56 -13.48
C ASP A 17 36.94 17.71 -12.63
N PRO A 18 37.39 17.08 -11.54
CA PRO A 18 36.56 16.16 -10.75
C PRO A 18 35.33 16.85 -10.14
N TRP A 19 35.38 18.17 -9.98
CA TRP A 19 34.25 18.93 -9.45
C TRP A 19 33.09 19.07 -10.47
N LEU A 20 33.37 19.12 -11.76
CA LEU A 20 32.33 19.13 -12.81
C LEU A 20 31.60 17.79 -12.85
N ALA A 21 32.32 16.69 -12.70
CA ALA A 21 31.70 15.36 -12.57
C ALA A 21 30.84 15.26 -11.30
N ALA A 22 31.31 15.78 -10.17
CA ALA A 22 30.56 15.84 -8.93
C ALA A 22 29.27 16.68 -9.05
N LEU A 23 29.34 17.84 -9.73
CA LEU A 23 28.15 18.65 -10.01
C LEU A 23 27.15 17.97 -10.94
N ALA A 24 27.62 17.27 -11.97
CA ALA A 24 26.73 16.51 -12.85
C ALA A 24 26.01 15.38 -12.11
N VAL A 25 26.70 14.66 -11.23
CA VAL A 25 26.09 13.61 -10.39
C VAL A 25 25.11 14.23 -9.41
N ALA A 26 25.47 15.31 -8.71
CA ALA A 26 24.58 16.00 -7.78
C ALA A 26 23.31 16.53 -8.48
N GLY A 27 23.48 17.13 -9.68
CA GLY A 27 22.36 17.57 -10.51
C GLY A 27 21.43 16.42 -10.93
N GLY A 28 22.00 15.29 -11.37
CA GLY A 28 21.26 14.09 -11.71
C GLY A 28 20.45 13.54 -10.53
N LEU A 29 21.07 13.46 -9.35
CA LEU A 29 20.38 13.02 -8.13
C LEU A 29 19.27 13.98 -7.71
N ALA A 30 19.48 15.29 -7.84
CA ALA A 30 18.45 16.29 -7.55
C ALA A 30 17.25 16.16 -8.49
N VAL A 31 17.46 15.96 -9.79
CA VAL A 31 16.39 15.72 -10.76
C VAL A 31 15.62 14.44 -10.43
N LEU A 32 16.32 13.34 -10.12
CA LEU A 32 15.68 12.09 -9.72
C LEU A 32 14.84 12.25 -8.44
N ALA A 33 15.37 12.98 -7.45
CA ALA A 33 14.64 13.28 -6.21
C ALA A 33 13.38 14.12 -6.48
N LEU A 34 13.45 15.14 -7.33
CA LEU A 34 12.31 15.96 -7.73
C LEU A 34 11.26 15.16 -8.50
N LEU A 35 11.67 14.29 -9.42
CA LEU A 35 10.77 13.39 -10.14
C LEU A 35 10.09 12.42 -9.17
N TRP A 36 10.83 11.84 -8.24
CA TRP A 36 10.29 10.94 -7.23
C TRP A 36 9.28 11.65 -6.32
N LEU A 37 9.61 12.86 -5.84
CA LEU A 37 8.71 13.70 -5.06
C LEU A 37 7.46 14.09 -5.84
N GLY A 38 7.61 14.46 -7.12
CA GLY A 38 6.49 14.77 -8.01
C GLY A 38 5.54 13.58 -8.20
N VAL A 39 6.09 12.40 -8.49
CA VAL A 39 5.29 11.16 -8.61
C VAL A 39 4.63 10.80 -7.29
N ARG A 40 5.33 10.95 -6.16
CA ARG A 40 4.78 10.71 -4.82
C ARG A 40 3.62 11.67 -4.51
N ALA A 41 3.80 12.97 -4.77
CA ALA A 41 2.76 14.00 -4.56
C ALA A 41 1.55 13.77 -5.47
N TRP A 42 1.77 13.44 -6.75
CA TRP A 42 0.72 13.13 -7.70
C TRP A 42 -0.08 11.88 -7.28
N ARG A 43 0.60 10.81 -6.84
CA ARG A 43 -0.05 9.61 -6.30
C ARG A 43 -0.83 9.90 -5.03
N ALA A 44 -0.30 10.75 -4.13
CA ALA A 44 -1.00 11.17 -2.92
C ALA A 44 -2.28 11.97 -3.29
N LYS A 45 -2.18 12.92 -4.21
CA LYS A 45 -3.32 13.72 -4.67
C LYS A 45 -4.40 12.86 -5.35
N ARG A 46 -4.00 11.88 -6.18
CA ARG A 46 -4.95 10.91 -6.76
C ARG A 46 -5.62 10.04 -5.70
N ARG A 47 -4.90 9.63 -4.65
CA ARG A 47 -5.49 8.85 -3.56
C ARG A 47 -6.54 9.64 -2.78
N HIS A 48 -6.35 10.94 -2.59
CA HIS A 48 -7.34 11.82 -1.96
C HIS A 48 -8.56 12.12 -2.84
N ALA A 49 -8.42 12.04 -4.16
CA ALA A 49 -9.54 12.23 -5.10
C ALA A 49 -10.48 11.01 -5.18
N LEU A 50 -10.05 9.83 -4.73
CA LEU A 50 -10.88 8.62 -4.71
C LEU A 50 -11.68 8.53 -3.40
N THR A 51 -12.92 8.05 -3.49
CA THR A 51 -13.69 7.72 -2.29
C THR A 51 -12.99 6.64 -1.45
N PRO A 52 -13.23 6.55 -0.13
CA PRO A 52 -12.69 5.47 0.71
C PRO A 52 -12.99 4.08 0.14
N GLU A 53 -14.19 3.89 -0.41
CA GLU A 53 -14.61 2.66 -1.08
C GLU A 53 -13.74 2.35 -2.31
N ALA A 54 -13.57 3.33 -3.23
CA ALA A 54 -12.74 3.13 -4.42
C ALA A 54 -11.28 2.81 -4.06
N ARG A 55 -10.75 3.41 -2.97
CA ARG A 55 -9.42 3.09 -2.46
C ARG A 55 -9.34 1.66 -1.92
N ALA A 56 -10.35 1.23 -1.17
CA ALA A 56 -10.42 -0.13 -0.63
C ALA A 56 -10.49 -1.17 -1.75
N LEU A 57 -11.37 -0.96 -2.73
CA LEU A 57 -11.49 -1.83 -3.90
C LEU A 57 -10.19 -1.93 -4.70
N ALA A 58 -9.47 -0.82 -4.87
CA ALA A 58 -8.17 -0.80 -5.52
C ALA A 58 -7.10 -1.59 -4.72
N ARG A 59 -7.11 -1.51 -3.37
CA ARG A 59 -6.22 -2.31 -2.51
C ARG A 59 -6.55 -3.79 -2.58
N LEU A 60 -7.83 -4.15 -2.55
CA LEU A 60 -8.28 -5.54 -2.72
C LEU A 60 -7.91 -6.10 -4.09
N ALA A 61 -8.08 -5.33 -5.17
CA ALA A 61 -7.63 -5.72 -6.50
C ALA A 61 -6.12 -5.94 -6.58
N ALA A 62 -5.32 -5.14 -5.86
CA ALA A 62 -3.88 -5.34 -5.76
C ALA A 62 -3.53 -6.61 -4.95
N ALA A 63 -4.25 -6.87 -3.84
CA ALA A 63 -4.07 -8.07 -3.02
C ALA A 63 -4.38 -9.36 -3.80
N ARG A 64 -5.26 -9.31 -4.81
CA ARG A 64 -5.58 -10.47 -5.66
C ARG A 64 -4.35 -11.06 -6.36
N ARG A 65 -3.30 -10.27 -6.59
CA ARG A 65 -2.03 -10.75 -7.17
C ARG A 65 -1.27 -11.68 -6.22
N LEU A 66 -1.63 -11.68 -4.94
CA LEU A 66 -1.06 -12.54 -3.92
C LEU A 66 -1.84 -13.86 -3.75
N LEU A 67 -2.90 -14.10 -4.55
CA LEU A 67 -3.61 -15.38 -4.64
C LEU A 67 -2.74 -16.40 -5.37
N ALA A 68 -1.61 -16.77 -4.75
CA ALA A 68 -0.67 -17.74 -5.30
C ALA A 68 -0.20 -18.68 -4.19
N PRO A 69 0.14 -19.94 -4.52
CA PRO A 69 0.66 -20.90 -3.56
C PRO A 69 1.90 -20.32 -2.83
N GLY A 70 1.91 -20.43 -1.51
CA GLY A 70 3.00 -19.93 -0.68
C GLY A 70 2.90 -18.46 -0.24
N LEU A 71 1.95 -17.69 -0.75
CA LEU A 71 1.73 -16.28 -0.38
C LEU A 71 0.49 -16.06 0.51
N THR A 72 0.00 -17.12 1.15
CA THR A 72 -1.23 -17.07 1.98
C THR A 72 -1.14 -16.03 3.09
N ARG A 73 0.01 -15.94 3.75
CA ARG A 73 0.24 -14.98 4.83
C ARG A 73 0.22 -13.54 4.32
N GLU A 74 0.97 -13.27 3.27
CA GLU A 74 1.05 -11.95 2.63
C GLU A 74 -0.32 -11.51 2.12
N TYR A 75 -1.07 -12.45 1.54
CA TYR A 75 -2.43 -12.24 1.11
C TYR A 75 -3.35 -11.88 2.30
N GLY A 76 -3.34 -12.67 3.37
CA GLY A 76 -4.14 -12.43 4.58
C GLY A 76 -3.84 -11.06 5.23
N VAL A 77 -2.56 -10.66 5.25
CA VAL A 77 -2.16 -9.32 5.70
C VAL A 77 -2.75 -8.25 4.78
N ALA A 78 -2.54 -8.35 3.47
CA ALA A 78 -2.97 -7.34 2.51
C ALA A 78 -4.50 -7.13 2.50
N VAL A 79 -5.28 -8.21 2.58
CA VAL A 79 -6.75 -8.15 2.59
C VAL A 79 -7.27 -7.58 3.92
N SER A 80 -6.72 -8.03 5.06
CA SER A 80 -7.05 -7.49 6.38
C SER A 80 -6.78 -6.00 6.48
N ASP A 81 -5.61 -5.55 6.02
CA ASP A 81 -5.22 -4.15 6.04
C ASP A 81 -6.11 -3.30 5.13
N ALA A 82 -6.48 -3.81 3.94
CA ALA A 82 -7.37 -3.11 3.03
C ALA A 82 -8.73 -2.81 3.69
N VAL A 83 -9.32 -3.78 4.39
CA VAL A 83 -10.60 -3.62 5.09
C VAL A 83 -10.47 -2.74 6.33
N ARG A 84 -9.42 -2.90 7.14
CA ARG A 84 -9.18 -2.07 8.33
C ARG A 84 -9.00 -0.59 7.96
N VAL A 85 -8.20 -0.30 6.94
CA VAL A 85 -8.02 1.08 6.47
C VAL A 85 -9.31 1.66 5.91
N TYR A 86 -10.11 0.86 5.19
CA TYR A 86 -11.43 1.28 4.73
C TYR A 86 -12.35 1.69 5.89
N ILE A 87 -12.41 0.87 6.92
CA ILE A 87 -13.22 1.14 8.12
C ILE A 87 -12.75 2.44 8.80
N GLU A 88 -11.44 2.62 8.96
CA GLU A 88 -10.87 3.81 9.57
C GLU A 88 -11.18 5.08 8.74
N GLU A 89 -11.00 5.02 7.43
CA GLU A 89 -11.24 6.14 6.52
C GLU A 89 -12.73 6.49 6.37
N ARG A 90 -13.62 5.51 6.44
CA ARG A 90 -15.06 5.70 6.21
C ARG A 90 -15.85 6.01 7.47
N PHE A 91 -15.48 5.40 8.59
CA PHE A 91 -16.26 5.44 9.84
C PHE A 91 -15.51 6.12 10.98
N ALA A 92 -14.32 6.66 10.74
CA ALA A 92 -13.42 7.26 11.74
C ALA A 92 -13.14 6.34 12.95
N ALA A 93 -13.26 5.02 12.75
CA ALA A 93 -13.01 4.02 13.77
C ALA A 93 -11.55 3.56 13.71
N ARG A 94 -10.83 3.62 14.83
CA ARG A 94 -9.42 3.21 14.89
C ARG A 94 -9.28 1.69 14.70
N ALA A 95 -8.98 1.24 13.49
CA ALA A 95 -8.92 -0.17 13.13
C ALA A 95 -7.50 -0.69 12.83
N VAL A 96 -6.62 0.17 12.29
CA VAL A 96 -5.32 -0.26 11.72
C VAL A 96 -4.32 -0.67 12.80
N HIS A 97 -4.33 -0.03 13.96
CA HIS A 97 -3.34 -0.25 15.02
C HIS A 97 -3.90 -1.03 16.23
N ARG A 98 -5.02 -1.72 16.04
CA ARG A 98 -5.69 -2.51 17.07
C ARG A 98 -5.66 -3.99 16.72
N THR A 99 -5.64 -4.84 17.77
CA THR A 99 -5.93 -6.27 17.58
C THR A 99 -7.37 -6.45 17.11
N THR A 100 -7.68 -7.62 16.57
CA THR A 100 -9.05 -7.93 16.12
C THR A 100 -10.05 -7.81 17.27
N GLU A 101 -9.70 -8.32 18.45
CA GLU A 101 -10.56 -8.26 19.64
C GLU A 101 -10.78 -6.83 20.14
N GLU A 102 -9.70 -6.04 20.29
CA GLU A 102 -9.79 -4.64 20.68
C GLU A 102 -10.63 -3.82 19.72
N PHE A 103 -10.43 -4.04 18.42
CA PHE A 103 -11.19 -3.34 17.39
C PHE A 103 -12.69 -3.69 17.46
N LEU A 104 -13.04 -4.96 17.60
CA LEU A 104 -14.44 -5.41 17.72
C LEU A 104 -15.09 -4.92 19.02
N PHE A 105 -14.32 -4.78 20.09
CA PHE A 105 -14.78 -4.21 21.35
C PHE A 105 -15.06 -2.70 21.21
N ASP A 106 -14.12 -1.94 20.65
CA ASP A 106 -14.28 -0.51 20.40
C ASP A 106 -15.45 -0.21 19.45
N LEU A 107 -15.65 -1.09 18.46
CA LEU A 107 -16.76 -1.00 17.53
C LEU A 107 -18.11 -1.15 18.23
N ALA A 108 -18.20 -2.04 19.22
CA ALA A 108 -19.41 -2.20 20.04
C ALA A 108 -19.69 -0.97 20.89
N ALA A 109 -18.63 -0.29 21.38
CA ALA A 109 -18.73 0.90 22.22
C ALA A 109 -18.99 2.19 21.43
N SER A 110 -18.61 2.25 20.14
CA SER A 110 -18.64 3.49 19.34
C SER A 110 -20.04 3.91 18.85
N GLY A 111 -21.08 3.08 19.05
CA GLY A 111 -22.45 3.39 18.61
C GLY A 111 -22.64 3.53 17.09
N ALA A 112 -21.63 3.18 16.27
CA ALA A 112 -21.71 3.18 14.83
C ALA A 112 -22.68 2.10 14.34
N SER A 113 -23.96 2.42 14.31
CA SER A 113 -25.09 1.49 14.06
C SER A 113 -24.89 0.62 12.81
N VAL A 114 -24.33 1.19 11.74
CA VAL A 114 -24.08 0.46 10.49
C VAL A 114 -23.04 -0.65 10.66
N LEU A 115 -21.94 -0.37 11.38
CA LEU A 115 -20.91 -1.36 11.66
C LEU A 115 -21.32 -2.34 12.75
N ALA A 116 -22.09 -1.91 13.74
CA ALA A 116 -22.58 -2.77 14.82
C ALA A 116 -23.46 -3.89 14.27
N ASN A 117 -24.33 -3.59 13.32
CA ASN A 117 -25.18 -4.58 12.64
C ASN A 117 -24.38 -5.60 11.79
N ARG A 118 -23.17 -5.22 11.37
CA ARG A 118 -22.28 -6.07 10.55
C ARG A 118 -21.13 -6.71 11.34
N ARG A 119 -21.11 -6.48 12.64
CA ARG A 119 -20.08 -7.03 13.56
C ARG A 119 -19.85 -8.52 13.40
N PRO A 120 -20.88 -9.40 13.30
CA PRO A 120 -20.67 -10.83 13.16
C PRO A 120 -19.96 -11.21 11.85
N LEU A 121 -20.28 -10.53 10.74
CA LEU A 121 -19.62 -10.74 9.44
C LEU A 121 -18.16 -10.27 9.50
N LEU A 122 -17.94 -9.11 10.10
CA LEU A 122 -16.61 -8.53 10.24
C LEU A 122 -15.72 -9.35 11.17
N SER A 123 -16.27 -9.88 12.28
CA SER A 123 -15.55 -10.78 13.19
C SER A 123 -15.08 -12.03 12.45
N ARG A 124 -15.98 -12.75 11.79
CA ARG A 124 -15.63 -13.93 11.00
C ARG A 124 -14.60 -13.64 9.93
N PHE A 125 -14.73 -12.52 9.21
CA PHE A 125 -13.77 -12.11 8.19
C PHE A 125 -12.38 -11.88 8.77
N LEU A 126 -12.27 -11.12 9.88
CA LEU A 126 -10.98 -10.83 10.52
C LEU A 126 -10.35 -12.09 11.14
N GLU A 127 -11.16 -12.97 11.73
CA GLU A 127 -10.72 -14.28 12.23
C GLU A 127 -10.12 -15.14 11.11
N HIS A 128 -10.75 -15.18 9.93
CA HIS A 128 -10.21 -15.88 8.77
C HIS A 128 -8.90 -15.23 8.26
N CYS A 129 -8.81 -13.90 8.28
CA CYS A 129 -7.55 -13.21 7.98
C CYS A 129 -6.45 -13.56 8.98
N ASP A 130 -6.78 -13.66 10.26
CA ASP A 130 -5.83 -14.02 11.30
C ASP A 130 -5.39 -15.49 11.18
N LEU A 131 -6.28 -16.39 10.77
CA LEU A 131 -5.91 -17.75 10.39
C LEU A 131 -4.93 -17.75 9.21
N ALA A 132 -5.20 -16.97 8.16
CA ALA A 132 -4.28 -16.86 7.02
C ALA A 132 -2.88 -16.35 7.43
N LYS A 133 -2.80 -15.43 8.40
CA LYS A 133 -1.55 -14.84 8.90
C LYS A 133 -0.73 -15.77 9.77
N PHE A 134 -1.41 -16.56 10.62
CA PHE A 134 -0.79 -17.27 11.74
C PHE A 134 -0.94 -18.79 11.67
N ALA A 135 -1.74 -19.33 10.77
CA ALA A 135 -1.91 -20.77 10.62
C ALA A 135 -0.60 -21.42 10.11
N ARG A 136 -0.29 -22.57 10.65
CA ARG A 136 0.84 -23.38 10.20
C ARG A 136 0.61 -24.05 8.84
N ALA A 137 -0.66 -24.26 8.47
CA ALA A 137 -1.08 -24.77 7.18
C ALA A 137 -1.58 -23.63 6.28
N PRO A 138 -1.18 -23.57 5.01
CA PRO A 138 -1.70 -22.57 4.09
C PRO A 138 -3.20 -22.81 3.85
N LEU A 139 -3.99 -21.74 3.74
CA LEU A 139 -5.36 -21.81 3.31
C LEU A 139 -5.43 -22.37 1.87
N ALA A 140 -6.45 -23.13 1.58
CA ALA A 140 -6.73 -23.60 0.24
C ALA A 140 -7.08 -22.42 -0.69
N ALA A 141 -6.91 -22.59 -2.00
CA ALA A 141 -7.13 -21.51 -2.97
C ALA A 141 -8.60 -21.03 -2.96
N ASP A 142 -9.53 -21.93 -2.80
CA ASP A 142 -10.96 -21.63 -2.67
C ASP A 142 -11.31 -20.87 -1.40
N GLU A 143 -10.65 -21.17 -0.28
CA GLU A 143 -10.79 -20.42 0.98
C GLU A 143 -10.25 -18.98 0.84
N MET A 144 -9.13 -18.81 0.15
CA MET A 144 -8.57 -17.48 -0.14
C MET A 144 -9.49 -16.68 -1.07
N GLU A 145 -10.08 -17.32 -2.09
CA GLU A 145 -11.05 -16.66 -2.96
C GLU A 145 -12.34 -16.30 -2.23
N ALA A 146 -12.85 -17.17 -1.37
CA ALA A 146 -14.01 -16.89 -0.53
C ALA A 146 -13.76 -15.72 0.42
N LEU A 147 -12.55 -15.64 1.01
CA LEU A 147 -12.12 -14.52 1.84
C LEU A 147 -12.10 -13.21 1.04
N HIS A 148 -11.58 -13.26 -0.19
CA HIS A 148 -11.57 -12.12 -1.09
C HIS A 148 -12.97 -11.63 -1.45
N ALA A 149 -13.86 -12.55 -1.80
CA ALA A 149 -15.26 -12.24 -2.12
C ALA A 149 -15.97 -11.60 -0.92
N SER A 150 -15.73 -12.11 0.29
CA SER A 150 -16.29 -11.56 1.54
C SER A 150 -15.80 -10.13 1.80
N ALA A 151 -14.51 -9.84 1.56
CA ALA A 151 -13.97 -8.49 1.68
C ALA A 151 -14.59 -7.51 0.68
N LEU A 152 -14.75 -7.94 -0.59
CA LEU A 152 -15.39 -7.14 -1.62
C LEU A 152 -16.86 -6.85 -1.30
N ALA A 153 -17.61 -7.88 -0.86
CA ALA A 153 -18.99 -7.72 -0.46
C ALA A 153 -19.14 -6.74 0.71
N PHE A 154 -18.30 -6.87 1.74
CA PHE A 154 -18.30 -5.95 2.88
C PHE A 154 -18.07 -4.50 2.48
N VAL A 155 -17.05 -4.24 1.63
CA VAL A 155 -16.72 -2.87 1.20
C VAL A 155 -17.87 -2.25 0.40
N ARG A 156 -18.47 -2.99 -0.53
CA ARG A 156 -19.59 -2.52 -1.36
C ARG A 156 -20.84 -2.24 -0.54
N GLU A 157 -21.25 -3.19 0.25
CA GLU A 157 -22.45 -3.07 1.07
C GLU A 157 -22.32 -1.99 2.17
N ALA A 158 -21.13 -1.83 2.76
CA ALA A 158 -20.89 -0.77 3.72
C ALA A 158 -20.81 0.60 3.05
N GLY A 159 -20.44 0.68 1.76
CA GLY A 159 -20.50 1.88 0.95
C GLY A 159 -21.94 2.34 0.68
N GLU A 160 -22.83 1.42 0.34
CA GLU A 160 -24.23 1.69 0.05
C GLU A 160 -25.05 2.11 1.28
N ALA A 161 -24.71 1.59 2.47
CA ALA A 161 -25.48 1.79 3.70
C ALA A 161 -25.36 3.19 4.31
N VAL A 162 -24.44 4.04 3.85
CA VAL A 162 -24.28 5.43 4.31
C VAL A 162 -24.39 6.34 3.08
N PRO A 163 -25.56 6.94 2.81
CA PRO A 163 -25.63 7.99 1.80
C PRO A 163 -24.62 9.09 2.13
N GLU A 164 -24.01 9.68 1.10
CA GLU A 164 -23.03 10.78 1.22
C GLU A 164 -23.70 12.02 1.87
N ALA A 165 -23.95 11.95 3.17
CA ALA A 165 -24.35 13.10 3.97
C ALA A 165 -23.10 13.91 4.28
N GLY A 166 -22.83 14.93 3.46
CA GLY A 166 -21.81 15.93 3.79
C GLY A 166 -20.86 16.35 2.66
N ARG A 167 -21.39 16.63 1.46
CA ARG A 167 -20.76 17.58 0.55
C ARG A 167 -21.60 18.86 0.55
N SER A 168 -21.31 19.72 1.50
CA SER A 168 -21.67 21.14 1.45
C SER A 168 -20.40 21.93 1.66
#